data_5a55be32cfbb07de6b52b4b006032958
#
_entry.id   5a55be32cfbb07de6b52b4b006032958
#
_cell.length_a   1.000
_cell.length_b   1.000
_cell.length_c   1.000
_cell.angle_alpha   90.00
_cell.angle_beta   90.00
_cell.angle_gamma   90.00
#
_symmetry.space_group_name_H-M   'P 1'
#
loop_
_entity.id
_entity.type
_entity.pdbx_description
1 polymer ?
#
loop_
_entity_poly.entity_id
_entity_poly.type
_entity_poly.pdbx_seq_one_letter_code
_entity_poly.pdbx_strand_id
1 'polypeptide(L)'
;SETADLMEIAAEDPFPIRAYRNAATVIEGYSESVAEILRDPARKVTDIPGIGKGLAAALKEILARGSFERRDQMLEKYPPTALELLKIQGLGPKSIALLWEHYRVSTVDDLERICSERKLRLLPRMGAKLEEKVLRSIAYYRQGAGRFTLNFAAEVVEELTAQLGAMGGVESVTVAGSYRRGKETVGNLNLLVMGPGAEAAVEGFVAHPRLGLEGLPVDARAWPKADFGTALQRFTGSQEHNLALRDRALRLGVTPAPAETEEQVYAALGLAWIPPELRENQGEIEAAAENRLPGLVQLADIRGDLHMHTIESDGRAT
;
A
#
# COMPACT_ATOMS: atom_id res chain seq x y z
N SER A 1 -4.30 -10.50 15.37
CA SER A 1 -2.87 -10.47 15.75
C SER A 1 -2.53 -9.33 16.69
N GLU A 2 -3.03 -8.08 16.54
CA GLU A 2 -2.67 -6.90 17.38
C GLU A 2 -2.65 -7.19 18.90
N THR A 3 -3.70 -7.84 19.43
CA THR A 3 -3.76 -8.14 20.87
C THR A 3 -2.61 -9.06 21.32
N ALA A 4 -2.27 -10.06 20.50
CA ALA A 4 -1.14 -10.94 20.75
C ALA A 4 0.19 -10.18 20.78
N ASP A 5 0.35 -9.21 19.89
CA ASP A 5 1.56 -8.38 19.79
C ASP A 5 1.68 -7.43 21.00
N LEU A 6 0.57 -6.81 21.42
CA LEU A 6 0.52 -6.02 22.65
C LEU A 6 0.80 -6.85 23.91
N MET A 7 0.26 -8.07 23.99
CA MET A 7 0.53 -9.00 25.10
C MET A 7 2.01 -9.42 25.11
N GLU A 8 2.65 -9.57 23.95
CA GLU A 8 4.07 -9.89 23.86
C GLU A 8 4.95 -8.70 24.27
N ILE A 9 4.57 -7.47 23.89
CA ILE A 9 5.20 -6.24 24.42
C ILE A 9 5.05 -6.17 25.94
N ALA A 10 3.88 -6.53 26.46
CA ALA A 10 3.62 -6.58 27.90
C ALA A 10 4.37 -7.70 28.63
N ALA A 11 5.12 -8.54 27.92
CA ALA A 11 5.83 -9.70 28.45
C ALA A 11 4.90 -10.69 29.19
N GLU A 12 3.67 -10.85 28.69
CA GLU A 12 2.69 -11.79 29.24
C GLU A 12 3.04 -13.26 28.94
N ASP A 13 2.28 -14.17 29.53
CA ASP A 13 2.46 -15.61 29.35
C ASP A 13 2.38 -15.97 27.84
N PRO A 14 3.34 -16.73 27.32
CA PRO A 14 3.36 -17.12 25.91
C PRO A 14 2.18 -17.99 25.45
N PHE A 15 1.49 -18.66 26.38
CA PHE A 15 0.42 -19.58 26.03
C PHE A 15 -0.82 -18.85 25.47
N PRO A 16 -1.39 -17.84 26.16
CA PRO A 16 -2.45 -17.02 25.58
C PRO A 16 -2.03 -16.31 24.28
N ILE A 17 -0.80 -15.79 24.20
CA ILE A 17 -0.28 -15.13 22.99
C ILE A 17 -0.37 -16.07 21.79
N ARG A 18 0.08 -17.32 21.93
CA ARG A 18 -0.02 -18.34 20.87
C ARG A 18 -1.47 -18.64 20.50
N ALA A 19 -2.37 -18.73 21.50
CA ALA A 19 -3.78 -18.98 21.25
C ALA A 19 -4.41 -17.88 20.38
N TYR A 20 -4.14 -16.60 20.66
CA TYR A 20 -4.61 -15.48 19.82
C TYR A 20 -4.00 -15.48 18.43
N ARG A 21 -2.70 -15.78 18.28
CA ARG A 21 -2.04 -15.88 16.96
C ARG A 21 -2.61 -17.02 16.13
N ASN A 22 -2.73 -18.20 16.70
CA ASN A 22 -3.30 -19.34 16.01
C ASN A 22 -4.77 -19.09 15.58
N ALA A 23 -5.55 -18.46 16.46
CA ALA A 23 -6.92 -18.08 16.11
C ALA A 23 -6.98 -17.09 14.96
N ALA A 24 -6.11 -16.08 14.93
CA ALA A 24 -6.02 -15.13 13.82
C ALA A 24 -5.71 -15.87 12.51
N THR A 25 -4.68 -16.71 12.48
CA THR A 25 -4.33 -17.51 11.30
C THR A 25 -5.47 -18.43 10.85
N VAL A 26 -6.16 -19.08 11.78
CA VAL A 26 -7.30 -19.95 11.44
C VAL A 26 -8.43 -19.13 10.83
N ILE A 27 -8.76 -17.97 11.41
CA ILE A 27 -9.84 -17.10 10.92
C ILE A 27 -9.51 -16.53 9.53
N GLU A 28 -8.26 -16.07 9.31
CA GLU A 28 -7.79 -15.55 8.03
C GLU A 28 -7.83 -16.60 6.91
N GLY A 29 -7.56 -17.87 7.24
CA GLY A 29 -7.60 -18.98 6.28
C GLY A 29 -8.92 -19.73 6.22
N TYR A 30 -9.97 -19.29 6.94
CA TYR A 30 -11.23 -20.00 6.96
C TYR A 30 -12.07 -19.69 5.72
N SER A 31 -12.63 -20.72 5.10
CA SER A 31 -13.33 -20.61 3.81
C SER A 31 -14.66 -19.87 3.87
N GLU A 32 -15.21 -19.68 5.06
CA GLU A 32 -16.50 -19.03 5.29
C GLU A 32 -16.32 -17.82 6.23
N SER A 33 -17.22 -16.85 6.13
CA SER A 33 -17.23 -15.70 7.04
C SER A 33 -17.53 -16.13 8.48
N VAL A 34 -16.55 -15.98 9.38
CA VAL A 34 -16.73 -16.24 10.82
C VAL A 34 -17.83 -15.36 11.42
N ALA A 35 -18.04 -14.17 10.87
CA ALA A 35 -19.13 -13.27 11.28
C ALA A 35 -20.50 -13.85 10.96
N GLU A 36 -20.66 -14.56 9.85
CA GLU A 36 -21.91 -15.25 9.50
C GLU A 36 -22.16 -16.44 10.41
N ILE A 37 -21.14 -17.23 10.71
CA ILE A 37 -21.24 -18.34 11.67
C ILE A 37 -21.68 -17.83 13.05
N LEU A 38 -21.16 -16.68 13.49
CA LEU A 38 -21.54 -16.07 14.78
C LEU A 38 -22.98 -15.54 14.82
N ARG A 39 -23.55 -15.18 13.66
CA ARG A 39 -24.94 -14.71 13.55
C ARG A 39 -25.95 -15.85 13.43
N ASP A 40 -25.50 -17.03 13.01
CA ASP A 40 -26.35 -18.20 12.85
C ASP A 40 -26.54 -18.93 14.19
N PRO A 41 -27.76 -18.97 14.77
CA PRO A 41 -28.03 -19.64 16.05
C PRO A 41 -27.85 -21.16 16.00
N ALA A 42 -27.87 -21.76 14.82
CA ALA A 42 -27.72 -23.21 14.64
C ALA A 42 -26.23 -23.63 14.60
N ARG A 43 -25.31 -22.68 14.47
CA ARG A 43 -23.89 -22.97 14.33
C ARG A 43 -23.08 -22.49 15.57
N LYS A 44 -21.96 -23.17 15.83
CA LYS A 44 -21.09 -22.83 16.94
C LYS A 44 -19.71 -22.50 16.41
N VAL A 45 -19.25 -21.27 16.65
CA VAL A 45 -17.89 -20.86 16.27
C VAL A 45 -16.80 -21.70 16.96
N THR A 46 -17.11 -22.37 18.08
CA THR A 46 -16.22 -23.33 18.75
C THR A 46 -16.02 -24.64 17.98
N ASP A 47 -16.78 -24.88 16.92
CA ASP A 47 -16.58 -26.03 16.05
C ASP A 47 -15.43 -25.79 15.04
N ILE A 48 -14.99 -24.53 14.92
CA ILE A 48 -13.79 -24.17 14.17
C ILE A 48 -12.55 -24.64 14.95
N PRO A 49 -11.68 -25.49 14.35
CA PRO A 49 -10.48 -25.97 15.01
C PRO A 49 -9.61 -24.80 15.52
N GLY A 50 -9.20 -24.86 16.77
CA GLY A 50 -8.39 -23.81 17.39
C GLY A 50 -9.17 -22.65 18.03
N ILE A 51 -10.49 -22.61 17.92
CA ILE A 51 -11.34 -21.60 18.54
C ILE A 51 -11.99 -22.16 19.81
N GLY A 52 -11.37 -21.93 20.96
CA GLY A 52 -11.92 -22.30 22.27
C GLY A 52 -12.97 -21.30 22.78
N LYS A 53 -13.61 -21.63 23.93
CA LYS A 53 -14.70 -20.82 24.52
C LYS A 53 -14.31 -19.35 24.77
N GLY A 54 -13.07 -19.09 25.24
CA GLY A 54 -12.59 -17.72 25.50
C GLY A 54 -12.45 -16.91 24.21
N LEU A 55 -11.90 -17.51 23.15
CA LEU A 55 -11.80 -16.88 21.83
C LEU A 55 -13.17 -16.67 21.20
N ALA A 56 -14.08 -17.63 21.38
CA ALA A 56 -15.46 -17.48 20.91
C ALA A 56 -16.19 -16.31 21.57
N ALA A 57 -15.95 -16.08 22.88
CA ALA A 57 -16.49 -14.91 23.57
C ALA A 57 -15.88 -13.61 23.01
N ALA A 58 -14.57 -13.54 22.85
CA ALA A 58 -13.88 -12.38 22.25
C ALA A 58 -14.40 -12.08 20.82
N LEU A 59 -14.61 -13.10 19.98
CA LEU A 59 -15.16 -12.94 18.64
C LEU A 59 -16.59 -12.37 18.63
N LYS A 60 -17.42 -12.79 19.61
CA LYS A 60 -18.76 -12.21 19.79
C LYS A 60 -18.71 -10.74 20.18
N GLU A 61 -17.80 -10.38 21.09
CA GLU A 61 -17.59 -8.97 21.46
C GLU A 61 -17.11 -8.14 20.26
N ILE A 62 -16.17 -8.65 19.49
CA ILE A 62 -15.69 -7.97 18.25
C ILE A 62 -16.85 -7.74 17.30
N LEU A 63 -17.71 -8.73 17.08
CA LEU A 63 -18.86 -8.59 16.20
C LEU A 63 -19.87 -7.56 16.71
N ALA A 64 -20.04 -7.46 18.04
CA ALA A 64 -21.04 -6.59 18.68
C ALA A 64 -20.57 -5.13 18.79
N ARG A 65 -19.30 -4.87 19.09
CA ARG A 65 -18.76 -3.54 19.43
C ARG A 65 -17.43 -3.17 18.76
N GLY A 66 -16.91 -4.01 17.86
CA GLY A 66 -15.65 -3.78 17.15
C GLY A 66 -14.39 -3.98 18.00
N SER A 67 -14.51 -4.32 19.30
CA SER A 67 -13.41 -4.58 20.22
C SER A 67 -13.81 -5.66 21.22
N PHE A 68 -12.87 -6.06 22.09
CA PHE A 68 -13.12 -6.98 23.20
C PHE A 68 -12.25 -6.63 24.40
N GLU A 69 -12.70 -7.05 25.59
CA GLU A 69 -12.17 -6.62 26.86
C GLU A 69 -10.64 -6.73 26.96
N ARG A 70 -10.06 -7.85 26.52
CA ARG A 70 -8.60 -8.04 26.60
C ARG A 70 -7.82 -7.07 25.73
N ARG A 71 -8.32 -6.75 24.55
CA ARG A 71 -7.72 -5.73 23.67
C ARG A 71 -7.75 -4.36 24.33
N ASP A 72 -8.90 -4.01 24.90
CA ASP A 72 -9.09 -2.72 25.55
C ASP A 72 -8.14 -2.54 26.74
N GLN A 73 -8.00 -3.56 27.59
CA GLN A 73 -7.01 -3.58 28.71
C GLN A 73 -5.57 -3.38 28.21
N MET A 74 -5.20 -3.96 27.08
CA MET A 74 -3.88 -3.75 26.51
C MET A 74 -3.68 -2.33 26.00
N LEU A 75 -4.72 -1.75 25.38
CA LEU A 75 -4.68 -0.38 24.87
C LEU A 75 -4.67 0.69 25.97
N GLU A 76 -5.19 0.38 27.16
CA GLU A 76 -5.01 1.24 28.34
C GLU A 76 -3.54 1.30 28.78
N LYS A 77 -2.80 0.21 28.61
CA LYS A 77 -1.40 0.12 29.04
C LYS A 77 -0.42 0.60 27.95
N TYR A 78 -0.68 0.28 26.70
CA TYR A 78 0.16 0.64 25.55
C TYR A 78 -0.66 1.37 24.49
N PRO A 79 -0.23 2.54 24.01
CA PRO A 79 -0.94 3.21 22.93
C PRO A 79 -0.89 2.39 21.63
N PRO A 80 -1.90 2.47 20.76
CA PRO A 80 -1.95 1.72 19.49
C PRO A 80 -0.75 1.98 18.59
N THR A 81 -0.18 3.18 18.66
CA THR A 81 1.01 3.59 17.91
C THR A 81 2.25 2.76 18.22
N ALA A 82 2.33 2.14 19.40
CA ALA A 82 3.43 1.25 19.77
C ALA A 82 3.54 0.01 18.85
N LEU A 83 2.43 -0.41 18.23
CA LEU A 83 2.41 -1.49 17.24
C LEU A 83 3.15 -1.12 15.93
N GLU A 84 3.20 0.16 15.58
CA GLU A 84 3.94 0.62 14.42
C GLU A 84 5.44 0.39 14.55
N LEU A 85 5.94 0.42 15.79
CA LEU A 85 7.36 0.17 16.08
C LEU A 85 7.78 -1.28 15.73
N LEU A 86 6.83 -2.24 15.69
CA LEU A 86 7.10 -3.62 15.25
C LEU A 86 7.44 -3.72 13.77
N LYS A 87 7.05 -2.73 12.96
CA LYS A 87 7.38 -2.64 11.53
C LYS A 87 8.82 -2.18 11.28
N ILE A 88 9.51 -1.67 12.31
CA ILE A 88 10.87 -1.19 12.22
C ILE A 88 11.85 -2.37 12.39
N GLN A 89 12.64 -2.63 11.35
CA GLN A 89 13.60 -3.74 11.39
C GLN A 89 14.64 -3.58 12.50
N GLY A 90 14.79 -4.65 13.27
CA GLY A 90 15.73 -4.71 14.41
C GLY A 90 15.06 -4.49 15.74
N LEU A 91 13.78 -4.11 15.77
CA LEU A 91 12.97 -4.03 16.99
C LEU A 91 12.02 -5.23 17.07
N GLY A 92 12.01 -5.87 18.22
CA GLY A 92 11.01 -6.88 18.56
C GLY A 92 10.22 -6.43 19.79
N PRO A 93 9.18 -7.17 20.19
CA PRO A 93 8.32 -6.82 21.32
C PRO A 93 9.08 -6.47 22.59
N LYS A 94 10.12 -7.25 22.94
CA LYS A 94 10.98 -7.00 24.12
C LYS A 94 11.77 -5.69 24.03
N SER A 95 12.19 -5.31 22.83
CA SER A 95 12.88 -4.04 22.59
C SER A 95 11.92 -2.86 22.76
N ILE A 96 10.71 -3.00 22.26
CA ILE A 96 9.65 -1.99 22.39
C ILE A 96 9.24 -1.82 23.84
N ALA A 97 9.12 -2.93 24.60
CA ALA A 97 8.87 -2.88 26.03
C ALA A 97 9.92 -2.06 26.78
N LEU A 98 11.21 -2.28 26.51
CA LEU A 98 12.32 -1.52 27.11
C LEU A 98 12.28 -0.03 26.71
N LEU A 99 11.99 0.26 25.44
CA LEU A 99 11.85 1.63 24.94
C LEU A 99 10.70 2.37 25.62
N TRP A 100 9.57 1.69 25.80
CA TRP A 100 8.41 2.23 26.52
C TRP A 100 8.71 2.45 28.01
N GLU A 101 9.35 1.48 28.66
CA GLU A 101 9.67 1.55 30.08
C GLU A 101 10.63 2.70 30.38
N HIS A 102 11.74 2.82 29.63
CA HIS A 102 12.80 3.77 29.92
C HIS A 102 12.57 5.16 29.36
N TYR A 103 11.96 5.27 28.18
CA TYR A 103 11.86 6.54 27.44
C TYR A 103 10.44 6.91 27.01
N ARG A 104 9.43 6.07 27.30
CA ARG A 104 8.04 6.27 26.86
C ARG A 104 7.91 6.41 25.34
N VAL A 105 8.77 5.74 24.59
CA VAL A 105 8.71 5.71 23.12
C VAL A 105 7.50 4.92 22.67
N SER A 106 6.59 5.58 21.98
CA SER A 106 5.36 4.97 21.47
C SER A 106 5.11 5.26 19.97
N THR A 107 5.90 6.14 19.37
CA THR A 107 5.78 6.51 17.96
C THR A 107 7.11 6.34 17.24
N VAL A 108 7.06 6.28 15.91
CA VAL A 108 8.28 6.25 15.08
C VAL A 108 9.10 7.53 15.25
N ASP A 109 8.44 8.68 15.47
CA ASP A 109 9.12 9.96 15.71
C ASP A 109 9.86 9.98 17.04
N ASP A 110 9.26 9.43 18.12
CA ASP A 110 9.96 9.26 19.40
C ASP A 110 11.18 8.37 19.24
N LEU A 111 11.04 7.26 18.51
CA LEU A 111 12.12 6.33 18.25
C LEU A 111 13.27 7.00 17.49
N GLU A 112 12.97 7.76 16.45
CA GLU A 112 13.99 8.49 15.69
C GLU A 112 14.72 9.50 16.56
N ARG A 113 14.01 10.26 17.39
CA ARG A 113 14.57 11.19 18.35
C ARG A 113 15.54 10.49 19.31
N ILE A 114 15.14 9.36 19.91
CA ILE A 114 15.97 8.59 20.83
C ILE A 114 17.23 8.05 20.12
N CYS A 115 17.12 7.58 18.88
CA CYS A 115 18.26 7.12 18.08
C CYS A 115 19.21 8.30 17.73
N SER A 116 18.66 9.45 17.33
CA SER A 116 19.43 10.64 16.97
C SER A 116 20.20 11.22 18.18
N GLU A 117 19.59 11.14 19.37
CA GLU A 117 20.21 11.49 20.64
C GLU A 117 21.19 10.42 21.16
N ARG A 118 21.40 9.32 20.41
CA ARG A 118 22.26 8.18 20.78
C ARG A 118 21.86 7.48 22.08
N LYS A 119 20.60 7.56 22.45
CA LYS A 119 20.07 6.98 23.71
C LYS A 119 19.67 5.51 23.56
N LEU A 120 19.33 5.06 22.34
CA LEU A 120 18.98 3.65 22.08
C LEU A 120 20.15 2.73 22.52
N ARG A 121 21.38 3.09 22.15
CA ARG A 121 22.59 2.30 22.47
C ARG A 121 22.90 2.16 23.95
N LEU A 122 22.26 2.94 24.81
CA LEU A 122 22.40 2.87 26.28
C LEU A 122 21.53 1.81 26.89
N LEU A 123 20.54 1.29 26.15
CA LEU A 123 19.68 0.22 26.63
C LEU A 123 20.38 -1.14 26.54
N PRO A 124 20.04 -2.07 27.45
CA PRO A 124 20.61 -3.41 27.46
C PRO A 124 20.42 -4.11 26.11
N ARG A 125 21.49 -4.69 25.57
CA ARG A 125 21.53 -5.43 24.30
C ARG A 125 21.25 -4.56 23.04
N MET A 126 21.24 -3.24 23.17
CA MET A 126 21.02 -2.30 22.06
C MET A 126 22.31 -1.49 21.81
N GLY A 127 23.17 -1.99 20.95
CA GLY A 127 24.44 -1.32 20.61
C GLY A 127 24.31 -0.33 19.45
N ALA A 128 25.40 0.40 19.17
CA ALA A 128 25.44 1.40 18.08
C ALA A 128 25.05 0.82 16.71
N LYS A 129 25.42 -0.42 16.39
CA LYS A 129 25.04 -1.09 15.12
C LYS A 129 23.53 -1.27 14.99
N LEU A 130 22.84 -1.57 16.08
CA LEU A 130 21.37 -1.69 16.07
C LEU A 130 20.74 -0.32 15.88
N GLU A 131 21.25 0.72 16.56
CA GLU A 131 20.76 2.09 16.43
C GLU A 131 20.85 2.60 14.97
N GLU A 132 22.00 2.36 14.31
CA GLU A 132 22.16 2.70 12.88
C GLU A 132 21.21 1.91 11.98
N LYS A 133 20.98 0.61 12.28
CA LYS A 133 20.02 -0.21 11.55
C LYS A 133 18.60 0.31 11.73
N VAL A 134 18.22 0.69 12.95
CA VAL A 134 16.91 1.26 13.27
C VAL A 134 16.70 2.57 12.52
N LEU A 135 17.67 3.50 12.53
CA LEU A 135 17.56 4.76 11.78
C LEU A 135 17.37 4.54 10.27
N ARG A 136 18.13 3.60 9.68
CA ARG A 136 17.92 3.24 8.26
C ARG A 136 16.53 2.63 8.02
N SER A 137 16.07 1.80 8.94
CA SER A 137 14.73 1.20 8.84
C SER A 137 13.61 2.23 8.99
N ILE A 138 13.78 3.23 9.85
CA ILE A 138 12.83 4.35 9.98
C ILE A 138 12.75 5.15 8.65
N ALA A 139 13.90 5.46 8.04
CA ALA A 139 13.93 6.14 6.75
C ALA A 139 13.19 5.32 5.67
N TYR A 140 13.42 4.02 5.62
CA TYR A 140 12.72 3.11 4.70
C TYR A 140 11.22 3.01 5.01
N TYR A 141 10.85 2.86 6.29
CA TYR A 141 9.45 2.83 6.73
C TYR A 141 8.69 4.08 6.32
N ARG A 142 9.30 5.27 6.48
CA ARG A 142 8.70 6.54 6.05
C ARG A 142 8.51 6.65 4.55
N GLN A 143 9.41 6.08 3.76
CA GLN A 143 9.24 6.01 2.29
C GLN A 143 8.05 5.11 1.91
N GLY A 144 7.75 4.09 2.72
CA GLY A 144 6.61 3.18 2.55
C GLY A 144 5.34 3.59 3.31
N ALA A 145 5.45 4.49 4.29
CA ALA A 145 4.30 4.92 5.09
C ALA A 145 3.28 5.67 4.22
N GLY A 146 2.03 5.26 4.29
CA GLY A 146 0.96 5.79 3.44
C GLY A 146 0.97 5.24 2.01
N ARG A 147 1.67 4.13 1.75
CA ARG A 147 1.60 3.42 0.48
C ARG A 147 0.75 2.15 0.61
N PHE A 148 0.03 1.86 -0.43
CA PHE A 148 -0.93 0.77 -0.54
C PHE A 148 -0.44 -0.25 -1.57
N THR A 149 -0.79 -1.52 -1.41
CA THR A 149 -0.43 -2.54 -2.40
C THR A 149 -1.14 -2.28 -3.72
N LEU A 150 -0.55 -2.72 -4.83
CA LEU A 150 -1.13 -2.56 -6.16
C LEU A 150 -2.52 -3.22 -6.26
N ASN A 151 -2.72 -4.40 -5.65
CA ASN A 151 -4.01 -5.07 -5.64
C ASN A 151 -5.10 -4.25 -4.95
N PHE A 152 -4.82 -3.71 -3.76
CA PHE A 152 -5.75 -2.82 -3.07
C PHE A 152 -6.07 -1.57 -3.92
N ALA A 153 -5.03 -0.95 -4.50
CA ALA A 153 -5.22 0.20 -5.38
C ALA A 153 -6.05 -0.15 -6.62
N ALA A 154 -5.95 -1.38 -7.15
CA ALA A 154 -6.72 -1.83 -8.31
C ALA A 154 -8.22 -1.91 -8.01
N GLU A 155 -8.63 -2.44 -6.85
CA GLU A 155 -10.03 -2.47 -6.43
C GLU A 155 -10.61 -1.06 -6.32
N VAL A 156 -9.86 -0.13 -5.71
CA VAL A 156 -10.26 1.28 -5.61
C VAL A 156 -10.35 1.93 -6.99
N VAL A 157 -9.39 1.67 -7.88
CA VAL A 157 -9.38 2.19 -9.25
C VAL A 157 -10.60 1.73 -10.03
N GLU A 158 -10.96 0.45 -9.94
CA GLU A 158 -12.14 -0.10 -10.64
C GLU A 158 -13.41 0.64 -10.21
N GLU A 159 -13.62 0.84 -8.91
CA GLU A 159 -14.77 1.58 -8.39
C GLU A 159 -14.78 3.03 -8.86
N LEU A 160 -13.66 3.75 -8.71
CA LEU A 160 -13.58 5.17 -9.03
C LEU A 160 -13.70 5.46 -10.53
N THR A 161 -13.08 4.63 -11.37
CA THR A 161 -13.17 4.78 -12.83
C THR A 161 -14.56 4.48 -13.34
N ALA A 162 -15.27 3.50 -12.75
CA ALA A 162 -16.66 3.22 -13.08
C ALA A 162 -17.58 4.38 -12.67
N GLN A 163 -17.39 4.95 -11.47
CA GLN A 163 -18.18 6.09 -10.99
C GLN A 163 -17.99 7.33 -11.86
N LEU A 164 -16.73 7.72 -12.14
CA LEU A 164 -16.43 8.87 -13.00
C LEU A 164 -16.88 8.65 -14.44
N GLY A 165 -16.66 7.45 -14.98
CA GLY A 165 -17.06 7.12 -16.36
C GLY A 165 -18.58 7.11 -16.59
N ALA A 166 -19.38 6.91 -15.52
CA ALA A 166 -20.83 6.99 -15.58
C ALA A 166 -21.37 8.45 -15.59
N MET A 167 -20.52 9.44 -15.31
CA MET A 167 -20.93 10.84 -15.28
C MET A 167 -21.11 11.40 -16.68
N GLY A 168 -22.14 12.22 -16.86
CA GLY A 168 -22.52 12.76 -18.17
C GLY A 168 -21.40 13.59 -18.79
N GLY A 169 -21.03 13.27 -20.04
CA GLY A 169 -20.02 13.99 -20.81
C GLY A 169 -18.57 13.60 -20.48
N VAL A 170 -18.34 12.56 -19.70
CA VAL A 170 -17.03 11.93 -19.53
C VAL A 170 -16.83 10.93 -20.67
N GLU A 171 -15.73 11.09 -21.42
CA GLU A 171 -15.37 10.20 -22.54
C GLU A 171 -14.35 9.14 -22.10
N SER A 172 -13.43 9.50 -21.22
CA SER A 172 -12.46 8.57 -20.67
C SER A 172 -11.96 8.97 -19.28
N VAL A 173 -11.57 7.97 -18.49
CA VAL A 173 -10.88 8.12 -17.22
C VAL A 173 -9.63 7.25 -17.31
N THR A 174 -8.46 7.87 -17.14
CA THR A 174 -7.17 7.18 -17.22
C THR A 174 -6.41 7.36 -15.91
N VAL A 175 -5.98 6.24 -15.31
CA VAL A 175 -5.16 6.25 -14.11
C VAL A 175 -3.70 6.41 -14.50
N ALA A 176 -3.00 7.33 -13.87
CA ALA A 176 -1.58 7.62 -14.07
C ALA A 176 -0.74 7.26 -12.84
N GLY A 177 0.46 7.80 -12.74
CA GLY A 177 1.34 7.64 -11.58
C GLY A 177 1.95 6.26 -11.43
N SER A 178 2.35 5.94 -10.21
CA SER A 178 2.99 4.66 -9.87
C SER A 178 2.07 3.45 -10.11
N TYR A 179 0.76 3.64 -10.05
CA TYR A 179 -0.23 2.62 -10.43
C TYR A 179 -0.05 2.20 -11.90
N ARG A 180 -0.07 3.16 -12.82
CA ARG A 180 0.08 2.88 -14.25
C ARG A 180 1.44 2.29 -14.59
N ARG A 181 2.48 2.61 -13.83
CA ARG A 181 3.81 2.02 -13.99
C ARG A 181 3.96 0.61 -13.39
N GLY A 182 2.89 0.02 -12.86
CA GLY A 182 2.90 -1.33 -12.29
C GLY A 182 3.76 -1.48 -11.03
N LYS A 183 3.91 -0.42 -10.21
CA LYS A 183 4.71 -0.51 -8.98
C LYS A 183 3.98 -1.38 -7.95
N GLU A 184 4.71 -2.19 -7.20
CA GLU A 184 4.17 -3.05 -6.14
C GLU A 184 3.34 -2.29 -5.10
N THR A 185 3.68 -1.01 -4.89
CA THR A 185 2.95 -0.12 -3.99
C THR A 185 2.66 1.24 -4.63
N VAL A 186 1.53 1.83 -4.25
CA VAL A 186 1.00 3.09 -4.75
C VAL A 186 0.83 4.07 -3.59
N GLY A 187 1.34 5.28 -3.70
CA GLY A 187 1.20 6.32 -2.67
C GLY A 187 -0.04 7.19 -2.84
N ASN A 188 -0.46 7.40 -4.09
CA ASN A 188 -1.66 8.13 -4.46
C ASN A 188 -2.15 7.65 -5.82
N LEU A 189 -3.42 7.88 -6.11
CA LEU A 189 -4.00 7.69 -7.43
C LEU A 189 -4.14 9.04 -8.15
N ASN A 190 -3.65 9.11 -9.39
CA ASN A 190 -3.85 10.26 -10.27
C ASN A 190 -4.83 9.85 -11.36
N LEU A 191 -6.01 10.43 -11.37
CA LEU A 191 -7.07 10.18 -12.36
C LEU A 191 -7.12 11.34 -13.35
N LEU A 192 -6.90 11.06 -14.62
CA LEU A 192 -7.06 12.03 -15.69
C LEU A 192 -8.38 11.78 -16.40
N VAL A 193 -9.25 12.77 -16.39
CA VAL A 193 -10.61 12.70 -16.93
C VAL A 193 -10.69 13.54 -18.20
N MET A 194 -11.22 12.98 -19.28
CA MET A 194 -11.39 13.65 -20.56
C MET A 194 -12.86 13.60 -20.98
N GLY A 195 -13.29 14.65 -21.66
CA GLY A 195 -14.64 14.79 -22.20
C GLY A 195 -15.22 16.17 -21.93
N PRO A 196 -16.31 16.56 -22.62
CA PRO A 196 -16.95 17.87 -22.45
C PRO A 196 -17.55 18.08 -21.05
N GLY A 197 -17.83 17.01 -20.31
CA GLY A 197 -18.32 17.04 -18.92
C GLY A 197 -17.24 16.79 -17.87
N ALA A 198 -15.97 16.67 -18.24
CA ALA A 198 -14.89 16.25 -17.34
C ALA A 198 -14.70 17.19 -16.12
N GLU A 199 -14.77 18.51 -16.33
CA GLU A 199 -14.64 19.49 -15.23
C GLU A 199 -15.75 19.33 -14.19
N ALA A 200 -17.01 19.28 -14.65
CA ALA A 200 -18.16 19.10 -13.78
C ALA A 200 -18.13 17.73 -13.06
N ALA A 201 -17.66 16.69 -13.74
CA ALA A 201 -17.49 15.36 -13.16
C ALA A 201 -16.44 15.38 -12.05
N VAL A 202 -15.29 16.01 -12.26
CA VAL A 202 -14.22 16.14 -11.25
C VAL A 202 -14.69 16.98 -10.06
N GLU A 203 -15.36 18.10 -10.27
CA GLU A 203 -15.92 18.92 -9.20
C GLU A 203 -16.92 18.14 -8.34
N GLY A 204 -17.86 17.44 -9.00
CA GLY A 204 -18.83 16.58 -8.33
C GLY A 204 -18.20 15.41 -7.57
N PHE A 205 -17.14 14.85 -8.14
CA PHE A 205 -16.37 13.78 -7.55
C PHE A 205 -15.63 14.23 -6.27
N VAL A 206 -14.92 15.36 -6.30
CA VAL A 206 -14.21 15.94 -5.13
C VAL A 206 -15.15 16.26 -3.98
N ALA A 207 -16.40 16.64 -4.27
CA ALA A 207 -17.42 16.90 -3.27
C ALA A 207 -18.02 15.63 -2.62
N HIS A 208 -17.68 14.43 -3.10
CA HIS A 208 -18.30 13.19 -2.63
C HIS A 208 -17.67 12.71 -1.31
N PRO A 209 -18.47 12.41 -0.25
CA PRO A 209 -17.95 12.07 1.09
C PRO A 209 -17.21 10.71 1.17
N ARG A 210 -17.19 9.92 0.09
CA ARG A 210 -16.46 8.63 0.01
C ARG A 210 -15.06 8.73 -0.58
N LEU A 211 -14.59 9.94 -0.91
CA LEU A 211 -13.20 10.18 -1.28
C LEU A 211 -12.32 10.01 -0.04
N GLY A 212 -11.60 8.93 -0.01
CA GLY A 212 -10.80 8.53 1.14
C GLY A 212 -11.18 7.15 1.66
N LEU A 213 -11.73 6.29 0.81
CA LEU A 213 -11.84 4.87 1.10
C LEU A 213 -10.46 4.38 1.57
N GLU A 214 -10.37 4.15 2.88
CA GLU A 214 -9.22 3.59 3.57
C GLU A 214 -7.90 4.40 3.50
N GLY A 215 -7.96 5.73 3.26
CA GLY A 215 -6.81 6.62 3.38
C GLY A 215 -5.88 6.69 2.15
N LEU A 216 -6.20 6.04 1.03
CA LEU A 216 -5.46 6.21 -0.23
C LEU A 216 -5.80 7.56 -0.87
N PRO A 217 -4.82 8.49 -1.00
CA PRO A 217 -5.08 9.80 -1.59
C PRO A 217 -5.43 9.67 -3.08
N VAL A 218 -6.45 10.39 -3.52
CA VAL A 218 -6.89 10.43 -4.92
C VAL A 218 -6.86 11.87 -5.43
N ASP A 219 -6.20 12.11 -6.55
CA ASP A 219 -6.18 13.39 -7.27
C ASP A 219 -6.82 13.18 -8.66
N ALA A 220 -8.01 13.74 -8.85
CA ALA A 220 -8.72 13.68 -10.13
C ALA A 220 -8.64 15.04 -10.82
N ARG A 221 -8.32 15.05 -12.13
CA ARG A 221 -8.18 16.28 -12.93
C ARG A 221 -8.78 16.12 -14.30
N ALA A 222 -9.51 17.14 -14.74
CA ALA A 222 -9.99 17.26 -16.09
C ALA A 222 -8.88 17.80 -17.03
N TRP A 223 -8.76 17.21 -18.21
CA TRP A 223 -7.80 17.65 -19.22
C TRP A 223 -8.45 17.72 -20.60
N PRO A 224 -8.16 18.78 -21.38
CA PRO A 224 -8.60 18.87 -22.75
C PRO A 224 -7.88 17.84 -23.63
N LYS A 225 -8.55 17.33 -24.63
CA LYS A 225 -8.02 16.33 -25.56
C LYS A 225 -6.68 16.75 -26.18
N ALA A 226 -6.55 18.02 -26.57
CA ALA A 226 -5.35 18.56 -27.20
C ALA A 226 -4.07 18.42 -26.34
N ASP A 227 -4.21 18.38 -25.01
CA ASP A 227 -3.10 18.34 -24.07
C ASP A 227 -3.02 17.00 -23.31
N PHE A 228 -3.93 16.08 -23.60
CA PHE A 228 -4.11 14.88 -22.82
C PHE A 228 -2.86 13.97 -22.79
N GLY A 229 -2.20 13.81 -23.94
CA GLY A 229 -0.96 13.01 -24.04
C GLY A 229 0.19 13.62 -23.23
N THR A 230 0.31 14.95 -23.25
CA THR A 230 1.31 15.65 -22.43
C THR A 230 1.02 15.47 -20.94
N ALA A 231 -0.24 15.62 -20.55
CA ALA A 231 -0.65 15.41 -19.16
C ALA A 231 -0.42 13.95 -18.73
N LEU A 232 -0.85 12.99 -19.54
CA LEU A 232 -0.72 11.57 -19.25
C LEU A 232 0.75 11.15 -19.08
N GLN A 233 1.64 11.62 -19.96
CA GLN A 233 3.07 11.35 -19.85
C GLN A 233 3.62 11.95 -18.53
N ARG A 234 3.30 13.22 -18.24
CA ARG A 234 3.78 13.92 -17.07
C ARG A 234 3.29 13.28 -15.74
N PHE A 235 1.99 12.98 -15.65
CA PHE A 235 1.40 12.39 -14.44
C PHE A 235 1.73 10.92 -14.27
N THR A 236 2.05 10.21 -15.34
CA THR A 236 2.56 8.83 -15.24
C THR A 236 3.94 8.81 -14.58
N GLY A 237 4.82 9.74 -14.88
CA GLY A 237 6.17 9.85 -14.29
C GLY A 237 7.11 8.75 -14.82
N SER A 238 8.10 8.35 -14.07
CA SER A 238 8.46 8.82 -12.71
C SER A 238 8.94 10.29 -12.69
N GLN A 239 9.24 10.80 -11.52
CA GLN A 239 9.82 12.14 -11.42
C GLN A 239 11.18 12.18 -12.10
N GLU A 240 12.00 11.17 -11.88
CA GLU A 240 13.33 11.02 -12.47
C GLU A 240 13.27 10.90 -13.98
N HIS A 241 12.31 10.12 -14.51
CA HIS A 241 12.04 10.02 -15.94
C HIS A 241 11.62 11.37 -16.54
N ASN A 242 10.72 12.09 -15.88
CA ASN A 242 10.27 13.42 -16.34
C ASN A 242 11.42 14.44 -16.34
N LEU A 243 12.31 14.41 -15.35
CA LEU A 243 13.51 15.26 -15.32
C LEU A 243 14.43 14.94 -16.50
N ALA A 244 14.70 13.67 -16.76
CA ALA A 244 15.57 13.26 -17.86
C ALA A 244 14.98 13.61 -19.24
N LEU A 245 13.64 13.50 -19.44
CA LEU A 245 12.97 13.98 -20.66
C LEU A 245 13.10 15.50 -20.82
N ARG A 246 12.95 16.25 -19.72
CA ARG A 246 13.12 17.71 -19.73
C ARG A 246 14.54 18.11 -20.09
N ASP A 247 15.54 17.43 -19.51
CA ASP A 247 16.95 17.69 -19.82
C ASP A 247 17.28 17.35 -21.28
N ARG A 248 16.66 16.30 -21.84
CA ARG A 248 16.76 15.97 -23.25
C ARG A 248 16.16 17.06 -24.12
N ALA A 249 14.94 17.53 -23.80
CA ALA A 249 14.29 18.63 -24.53
C ALA A 249 15.18 19.89 -24.58
N LEU A 250 15.77 20.25 -23.43
CA LEU A 250 16.72 21.38 -23.32
C LEU A 250 17.95 21.21 -24.22
N ARG A 251 18.55 20.00 -24.22
CA ARG A 251 19.72 19.70 -25.07
C ARG A 251 19.40 19.76 -26.55
N LEU A 252 18.18 19.39 -26.94
CA LEU A 252 17.71 19.41 -28.33
C LEU A 252 17.20 20.81 -28.75
N GLY A 253 17.04 21.74 -27.84
CA GLY A 253 16.41 23.03 -28.09
C GLY A 253 14.91 22.93 -28.44
N VAL A 254 14.25 21.83 -28.00
CA VAL A 254 12.84 21.57 -28.25
C VAL A 254 12.02 22.15 -27.11
N THR A 255 11.06 23.00 -27.43
CA THR A 255 10.04 23.44 -26.47
C THR A 255 8.90 22.43 -26.50
N PRO A 256 8.57 21.77 -25.38
CA PRO A 256 7.43 20.87 -25.33
C PRO A 256 6.15 21.59 -25.75
N ALA A 257 5.46 21.05 -26.75
CA ALA A 257 4.16 21.53 -27.19
C ALA A 257 3.04 20.63 -26.63
N PRO A 258 1.81 21.15 -26.51
CA PRO A 258 0.65 20.31 -26.25
C PRO A 258 0.56 19.15 -27.24
N ALA A 259 0.18 17.96 -26.74
CA ALA A 259 0.05 16.76 -27.55
C ALA A 259 -1.15 15.93 -27.09
N GLU A 260 -1.89 15.38 -28.06
CA GLU A 260 -3.06 14.54 -27.78
C GLU A 260 -2.68 13.15 -27.27
N THR A 261 -1.49 12.65 -27.67
CA THR A 261 -1.02 11.32 -27.29
C THR A 261 0.42 11.34 -26.76
N GLU A 262 0.76 10.36 -25.94
CA GLU A 262 2.14 10.22 -25.40
C GLU A 262 3.16 9.97 -26.51
N GLU A 263 2.78 9.22 -27.57
CA GLU A 263 3.64 8.94 -28.72
C GLU A 263 4.11 10.24 -29.38
N GLN A 264 3.23 11.24 -29.48
CA GLN A 264 3.59 12.56 -30.02
C GLN A 264 4.59 13.28 -29.11
N VAL A 265 4.44 13.16 -27.79
CA VAL A 265 5.40 13.74 -26.82
C VAL A 265 6.78 13.13 -27.00
N TYR A 266 6.88 11.79 -27.07
CA TYR A 266 8.15 11.09 -27.25
C TYR A 266 8.75 11.34 -28.64
N ALA A 267 7.94 11.31 -29.70
CA ALA A 267 8.38 11.58 -31.06
C ALA A 267 8.98 12.98 -31.22
N ALA A 268 8.41 14.01 -30.56
CA ALA A 268 8.96 15.37 -30.55
C ALA A 268 10.37 15.43 -29.95
N LEU A 269 10.75 14.47 -29.10
CA LEU A 269 12.07 14.34 -28.49
C LEU A 269 12.99 13.35 -29.24
N GLY A 270 12.53 12.83 -30.41
CA GLY A 270 13.26 11.82 -31.17
C GLY A 270 13.37 10.49 -30.45
N LEU A 271 12.31 10.08 -29.75
CA LEU A 271 12.24 8.85 -28.96
C LEU A 271 11.10 7.96 -29.46
N ALA A 272 11.32 6.66 -29.44
CA ALA A 272 10.21 5.71 -29.45
C ALA A 272 9.36 5.88 -28.18
N TRP A 273 8.05 5.57 -28.27
CA TRP A 273 7.21 5.58 -27.08
C TRP A 273 7.71 4.58 -26.03
N ILE A 274 7.85 5.07 -24.82
CA ILE A 274 8.37 4.27 -23.70
C ILE A 274 7.18 3.73 -22.89
N PRO A 275 7.03 2.41 -22.73
CA PRO A 275 6.03 1.82 -21.85
C PRO A 275 6.10 2.37 -20.43
N PRO A 276 4.97 2.60 -19.76
CA PRO A 276 4.92 3.13 -18.39
C PRO A 276 5.82 2.36 -17.42
N GLU A 277 5.85 1.05 -17.51
CA GLU A 277 6.59 0.13 -16.64
C GLU A 277 8.11 0.38 -16.68
N LEU A 278 8.63 0.94 -17.77
CA LEU A 278 10.04 1.22 -17.94
C LEU A 278 10.45 2.63 -17.49
N ARG A 279 9.52 3.53 -17.16
CA ARG A 279 9.78 4.96 -16.90
C ARG A 279 10.35 5.22 -15.50
N GLU A 280 11.51 4.66 -15.19
CA GLU A 280 12.18 4.80 -13.89
C GLU A 280 13.60 5.38 -13.99
N ASN A 281 13.95 5.97 -15.14
CA ASN A 281 15.28 6.54 -15.44
C ASN A 281 16.42 5.53 -15.24
N GLN A 282 16.26 4.34 -15.82
CA GLN A 282 17.24 3.25 -15.77
C GLN A 282 17.87 2.95 -17.15
N GLY A 283 17.94 3.95 -18.02
CA GLY A 283 18.51 3.83 -19.36
C GLY A 283 17.47 3.67 -20.48
N GLU A 284 16.16 3.73 -20.14
CA GLU A 284 15.08 3.59 -21.11
C GLU A 284 15.04 4.74 -22.14
N ILE A 285 15.52 5.95 -21.78
CA ILE A 285 15.55 7.11 -22.67
C ILE A 285 16.58 6.90 -23.79
N GLU A 286 17.77 6.43 -23.44
CA GLU A 286 18.82 6.08 -24.40
C GLU A 286 18.39 4.90 -25.27
N ALA A 287 17.81 3.88 -24.67
CA ALA A 287 17.27 2.74 -25.40
C ALA A 287 16.16 3.12 -26.40
N ALA A 288 15.26 4.06 -26.00
CA ALA A 288 14.22 4.59 -26.88
C ALA A 288 14.80 5.40 -28.04
N ALA A 289 15.84 6.18 -27.81
CA ALA A 289 16.52 6.98 -28.85
C ALA A 289 17.19 6.07 -29.91
N GLU A 290 17.60 4.88 -29.53
CA GLU A 290 18.27 3.89 -30.38
C GLU A 290 17.33 2.78 -30.88
N ASN A 291 16.01 2.87 -30.58
CA ASN A 291 15.00 1.85 -30.88
C ASN A 291 15.37 0.45 -30.32
N ARG A 292 15.94 0.42 -29.09
CA ARG A 292 16.39 -0.78 -28.39
C ARG A 292 15.61 -1.05 -27.10
N LEU A 293 14.38 -0.53 -26.98
CA LEU A 293 13.54 -0.86 -25.83
C LEU A 293 13.28 -2.37 -25.78
N PRO A 294 13.27 -2.97 -24.58
CA PRO A 294 12.94 -4.38 -24.43
C PRO A 294 11.45 -4.62 -24.77
N GLY A 295 11.15 -5.76 -25.38
CA GLY A 295 9.79 -6.25 -25.50
C GLY A 295 9.28 -6.67 -24.11
N LEU A 296 8.23 -6.04 -23.64
CA LEU A 296 7.60 -6.43 -22.38
C LEU A 296 6.71 -7.64 -22.58
N VAL A 297 6.69 -8.53 -21.58
CA VAL A 297 5.77 -9.67 -21.55
C VAL A 297 4.33 -9.18 -21.51
N GLN A 298 3.51 -9.67 -22.41
CA GLN A 298 2.08 -9.38 -22.49
C GLN A 298 1.26 -10.55 -21.93
N LEU A 299 0.04 -10.29 -21.49
CA LEU A 299 -0.86 -11.34 -21.00
C LEU A 299 -1.02 -12.48 -22.01
N ALA A 300 -1.03 -12.17 -23.31
CA ALA A 300 -1.11 -13.16 -24.39
C ALA A 300 0.13 -14.08 -24.51
N ASP A 301 1.27 -13.67 -23.95
CA ASP A 301 2.51 -14.46 -23.94
C ASP A 301 2.50 -15.52 -22.85
N ILE A 302 1.63 -15.35 -21.82
CA ILE A 302 1.51 -16.29 -20.70
C ILE A 302 0.72 -17.50 -21.18
N ARG A 303 1.40 -18.66 -21.21
CA ARG A 303 0.83 -19.92 -21.69
C ARG A 303 0.39 -20.87 -20.58
N GLY A 304 0.67 -20.56 -19.34
CA GLY A 304 0.27 -21.36 -18.18
C GLY A 304 0.81 -20.77 -16.88
N ASP A 305 0.15 -21.12 -15.79
CA ASP A 305 0.60 -20.90 -14.43
C ASP A 305 0.92 -22.26 -13.82
N LEU A 306 2.19 -22.47 -13.43
CA LEU A 306 2.68 -23.76 -12.91
C LEU A 306 2.93 -23.71 -11.40
N HIS A 307 2.73 -22.56 -10.78
CA HIS A 307 2.85 -22.41 -9.34
C HIS A 307 1.50 -22.73 -8.67
N MET A 308 1.17 -24.03 -8.65
CA MET A 308 -0.06 -24.55 -8.05
C MET A 308 0.24 -25.35 -6.80
N HIS A 309 -0.50 -25.07 -5.74
CA HIS A 309 -0.48 -25.83 -4.51
C HIS A 309 -1.72 -26.73 -4.47
N THR A 310 -1.52 -28.02 -4.25
CA THR A 310 -2.62 -28.99 -4.09
C THR A 310 -2.68 -29.45 -2.64
N ILE A 311 -3.73 -30.20 -2.30
CA ILE A 311 -3.87 -30.82 -0.98
C ILE A 311 -2.74 -31.82 -0.67
N GLU A 312 -2.04 -32.30 -1.69
CA GLU A 312 -0.84 -33.17 -1.54
C GLU A 312 0.41 -32.39 -1.14
N SER A 313 0.37 -31.06 -1.23
CA SER A 313 1.42 -30.15 -0.75
C SER A 313 0.89 -29.32 0.43
N ASP A 314 0.82 -28.01 0.30
CA ASP A 314 0.31 -27.08 1.30
C ASP A 314 -0.96 -26.32 0.84
N GLY A 315 -1.49 -26.67 -0.32
CA GLY A 315 -2.75 -26.13 -0.85
C GLY A 315 -3.96 -26.65 -0.08
N ARG A 316 -5.01 -25.83 -0.02
CA ARG A 316 -6.24 -26.11 0.71
C ARG A 316 -7.48 -26.18 -0.18
N ALA A 317 -7.36 -25.82 -1.46
CA ALA A 317 -8.42 -25.91 -2.44
C ALA A 317 -8.38 -27.26 -3.17
N THR A 318 -9.56 -27.85 -3.39
CA THR A 318 -9.74 -29.09 -4.20
C THR A 318 -10.03 -28.72 -5.64
#